data_591d3b1ecb89a9cd4b590c2fcc70f4a7
#
_entry.id   591d3b1ecb89a9cd4b590c2fcc70f4a7
#
_cell.length_a   1.000
_cell.length_b   1.000
_cell.length_c   1.000
_cell.angle_alpha   90.00
_cell.angle_beta   90.00
_cell.angle_gamma   90.00
#
_symmetry.space_group_name_H-M   'P 1'
#
loop_
_entity.id
_entity.type
_entity.pdbx_description
1 polymer ?
#
loop_
_entity_poly.entity_id
_entity_poly.type
_entity_poly.pdbx_seq_one_letter_code
_entity_poly.pdbx_strand_id
1 'polypeptide(L)'
;VDVSSCSMLMVGGSAAAPALIRSFKDKHNIDIVHGWGMTEMSPVGSLAVPPVEVEIGSEAYWRYRNAQGRLLPGVEGRLLGPDDEVQPWDGESVGELEVRGPWITASYYANGTESAAEQADMESKFHDGWLRTGDVGTLTADGFLVLTDRAKDVIKSGGEWISSVDLENALMG
;
A
#
# COMPACT_ATOMS: atom_id res chain seq x y z
N VAL A 1 0.36 -19.50 -25.59
CA VAL A 1 -0.17 -20.16 -24.38
C VAL A 1 -1.66 -19.85 -24.29
N ASP A 2 -2.49 -20.87 -24.10
CA ASP A 2 -3.93 -20.69 -23.89
C ASP A 2 -4.17 -20.26 -22.41
N VAL A 3 -4.77 -19.10 -22.21
CA VAL A 3 -5.10 -18.53 -20.89
C VAL A 3 -6.61 -18.39 -20.70
N SER A 4 -7.42 -19.01 -21.55
CA SER A 4 -8.88 -18.86 -21.56
C SER A 4 -9.58 -19.28 -20.26
N SER A 5 -8.95 -20.17 -19.48
CA SER A 5 -9.46 -20.60 -18.16
C SER A 5 -9.06 -19.66 -17.02
N CYS A 6 -8.19 -18.67 -17.25
CA CYS A 6 -7.76 -17.71 -16.25
C CYS A 6 -8.69 -16.49 -16.29
N SER A 7 -9.39 -16.23 -15.19
CA SER A 7 -10.27 -15.04 -15.06
C SER A 7 -9.65 -13.94 -14.20
N MET A 8 -8.67 -14.29 -13.34
CA MET A 8 -8.07 -13.37 -12.38
C MET A 8 -6.61 -13.73 -12.12
N LEU A 9 -5.78 -12.71 -11.95
CA LEU A 9 -4.40 -12.82 -11.46
C LEU A 9 -4.19 -11.88 -10.28
N MET A 10 -3.60 -12.39 -9.21
CA MET A 10 -3.15 -11.55 -8.11
C MET A 10 -1.71 -11.12 -8.35
N VAL A 11 -1.44 -9.83 -8.21
CA VAL A 11 -0.11 -9.24 -8.33
C VAL A 11 0.22 -8.51 -7.03
N GLY A 12 1.37 -8.77 -6.46
CA GLY A 12 1.86 -8.14 -5.23
C GLY A 12 3.38 -8.08 -5.21
N GLY A 13 3.94 -7.47 -4.16
CA GLY A 13 5.37 -7.29 -3.97
C GLY A 13 5.98 -6.08 -4.68
N SER A 14 5.32 -5.54 -5.70
CA SER A 14 5.63 -4.25 -6.34
C SER A 14 4.38 -3.66 -6.99
N ALA A 15 4.41 -2.38 -7.29
CA ALA A 15 3.32 -1.72 -8.00
C ALA A 15 3.15 -2.29 -9.42
N ALA A 16 1.93 -2.68 -9.78
CA ALA A 16 1.60 -3.07 -11.16
C ALA A 16 1.30 -1.82 -11.98
N ALA A 17 1.94 -1.67 -13.12
CA ALA A 17 1.71 -0.53 -14.00
C ALA A 17 0.23 -0.49 -14.47
N PRO A 18 -0.46 0.66 -14.41
CA PRO A 18 -1.85 0.81 -14.85
C PRO A 18 -2.09 0.31 -16.29
N ALA A 19 -1.14 0.55 -17.18
CA ALA A 19 -1.19 0.07 -18.56
C ALA A 19 -1.20 -1.47 -18.65
N LEU A 20 -0.46 -2.15 -17.77
CA LEU A 20 -0.45 -3.62 -17.68
C LEU A 20 -1.81 -4.14 -17.23
N ILE A 21 -2.35 -3.58 -16.13
CA ILE A 21 -3.66 -3.96 -15.57
C ILE A 21 -4.74 -3.83 -16.64
N ARG A 22 -4.78 -2.69 -17.34
CA ARG A 22 -5.73 -2.45 -18.43
C ARG A 22 -5.53 -3.41 -19.60
N SER A 23 -4.29 -3.65 -20.03
CA SER A 23 -3.98 -4.54 -21.15
C SER A 23 -4.44 -5.98 -20.93
N PHE A 24 -4.31 -6.51 -19.71
CA PHE A 24 -4.81 -7.85 -19.37
C PHE A 24 -6.33 -7.92 -19.43
N LYS A 25 -7.02 -6.88 -18.94
CA LYS A 25 -8.48 -6.81 -19.03
C LYS A 25 -8.95 -6.74 -20.48
N ASP A 26 -8.37 -5.84 -21.27
CA ASP A 26 -8.83 -5.57 -22.64
C ASP A 26 -8.53 -6.72 -23.61
N LYS A 27 -7.35 -7.35 -23.48
CA LYS A 27 -6.90 -8.39 -24.43
C LYS A 27 -7.30 -9.81 -24.06
N HIS A 28 -7.42 -10.08 -22.77
CA HIS A 28 -7.60 -11.44 -22.27
C HIS A 28 -8.85 -11.59 -21.39
N ASN A 29 -9.54 -10.50 -21.06
CA ASN A 29 -10.61 -10.45 -20.08
C ASN A 29 -10.20 -11.01 -18.71
N ILE A 30 -8.92 -10.82 -18.34
CA ILE A 30 -8.36 -11.23 -17.06
C ILE A 30 -8.29 -10.02 -16.13
N ASP A 31 -8.85 -10.15 -14.93
CA ASP A 31 -8.77 -9.13 -13.90
C ASP A 31 -7.45 -9.27 -13.14
N ILE A 32 -6.58 -8.26 -13.21
CA ILE A 32 -5.45 -8.16 -12.30
C ILE A 32 -5.95 -7.53 -11.00
N VAL A 33 -5.82 -8.27 -9.90
CA VAL A 33 -6.07 -7.77 -8.54
C VAL A 33 -4.72 -7.42 -7.93
N HIS A 34 -4.49 -6.13 -7.74
CA HIS A 34 -3.32 -5.66 -7.05
C HIS A 34 -3.50 -5.90 -5.54
N GLY A 35 -2.49 -6.47 -4.91
CA GLY A 35 -2.44 -6.71 -3.47
C GLY A 35 -1.23 -6.02 -2.86
N TRP A 36 -1.43 -5.38 -1.71
CA TRP A 36 -0.35 -4.84 -0.92
C TRP A 36 -0.21 -5.63 0.39
N GLY A 37 1.03 -5.74 0.82
CA GLY A 37 1.37 -6.35 2.09
C GLY A 37 2.87 -6.61 2.21
N MET A 38 3.24 -7.24 3.30
CA MET A 38 4.63 -7.53 3.65
C MET A 38 4.69 -8.81 4.49
N THR A 39 5.87 -9.36 4.70
CA THR A 39 6.07 -10.61 5.47
C THR A 39 5.43 -10.51 6.85
N GLU A 40 5.54 -9.35 7.48
CA GLU A 40 4.97 -9.03 8.79
C GLU A 40 3.43 -9.09 8.85
N MET A 41 2.78 -9.19 7.69
CA MET A 41 1.31 -9.23 7.53
C MET A 41 0.80 -10.59 7.02
N SER A 42 1.63 -11.60 6.89
CA SER A 42 1.34 -13.01 6.54
C SER A 42 0.55 -13.27 5.24
N PRO A 43 0.89 -12.76 4.09
CA PRO A 43 1.61 -11.54 3.73
C PRO A 43 0.71 -10.37 3.31
N VAL A 44 -0.65 -10.51 3.28
CA VAL A 44 -1.57 -9.59 2.60
C VAL A 44 -2.27 -8.66 3.58
N GLY A 45 -2.21 -7.35 3.29
CA GLY A 45 -2.89 -6.30 4.07
C GLY A 45 -4.04 -5.63 3.34
N SER A 46 -3.99 -5.55 2.01
CA SER A 46 -5.08 -4.97 1.21
C SER A 46 -5.22 -5.61 -0.16
N LEU A 47 -6.39 -5.45 -0.79
CA LEU A 47 -6.70 -5.94 -2.14
C LEU A 47 -7.47 -4.89 -2.95
N ALA A 48 -7.04 -4.68 -4.21
CA ALA A 48 -7.65 -3.74 -5.14
C ALA A 48 -8.87 -4.34 -5.86
N VAL A 49 -9.94 -4.54 -5.11
CA VAL A 49 -11.23 -5.00 -5.64
C VAL A 49 -12.21 -3.83 -5.63
N PRO A 50 -12.62 -3.31 -6.80
CA PRO A 50 -13.59 -2.23 -6.87
C PRO A 50 -14.92 -2.60 -6.20
N PRO A 51 -15.63 -1.64 -5.58
CA PRO A 51 -16.99 -1.86 -5.10
C PRO A 51 -17.92 -2.35 -6.22
N VAL A 52 -18.88 -3.19 -5.88
CA VAL A 52 -19.78 -3.82 -6.89
C VAL A 52 -20.68 -2.81 -7.61
N GLU A 53 -20.91 -1.64 -7.02
CA GLU A 53 -21.71 -0.55 -7.58
C GLU A 53 -20.95 0.24 -8.65
N VAL A 54 -19.65 0.05 -8.75
CA VAL A 54 -18.81 0.78 -9.70
C VAL A 54 -18.89 0.15 -11.08
N GLU A 55 -19.31 0.92 -12.06
CA GLU A 55 -19.42 0.49 -13.46
C GLU A 55 -18.06 0.04 -14.01
N ILE A 56 -18.01 -1.19 -14.52
CA ILE A 56 -16.80 -1.78 -15.12
C ILE A 56 -16.36 -0.94 -16.31
N GLY A 57 -15.06 -0.56 -16.31
CA GLY A 57 -14.46 0.24 -17.37
C GLY A 57 -14.60 1.75 -17.19
N SER A 58 -15.37 2.21 -16.19
CA SER A 58 -15.44 3.63 -15.84
C SER A 58 -14.10 4.15 -15.29
N GLU A 59 -13.93 5.48 -15.25
CA GLU A 59 -12.76 6.11 -14.63
C GLU A 59 -12.62 5.71 -13.14
N ALA A 60 -13.74 5.67 -12.41
CA ALA A 60 -13.77 5.22 -11.02
C ALA A 60 -13.31 3.76 -10.88
N TYR A 61 -13.74 2.86 -11.78
CA TYR A 61 -13.29 1.46 -11.79
C TYR A 61 -11.76 1.37 -11.91
N TRP A 62 -11.17 2.11 -12.86
CA TRP A 62 -9.72 2.07 -13.05
C TRP A 62 -8.96 2.71 -11.90
N ARG A 63 -9.50 3.75 -11.27
CA ARG A 63 -8.91 4.33 -10.04
C ARG A 63 -8.81 3.28 -8.93
N TYR A 64 -9.86 2.52 -8.68
CA TYR A 64 -9.83 1.43 -7.68
C TYR A 64 -8.88 0.30 -8.06
N ARG A 65 -8.81 -0.06 -9.35
CA ARG A 65 -7.93 -1.13 -9.83
C ARG A 65 -6.44 -0.75 -9.73
N ASN A 66 -6.12 0.50 -9.88
CA ASN A 66 -4.74 0.99 -9.84
C ASN A 66 -4.24 1.28 -8.41
N ALA A 67 -5.13 1.37 -7.43
CA ALA A 67 -4.79 1.51 -6.03
C ALA A 67 -4.18 0.20 -5.46
N GLN A 68 -3.61 0.27 -4.25
CA GLN A 68 -3.19 -0.93 -3.51
C GLN A 68 -4.36 -1.64 -2.83
N GLY A 69 -5.53 -1.01 -2.85
CA GLY A 69 -6.80 -1.61 -2.49
C GLY A 69 -7.28 -1.32 -1.09
N ARG A 70 -8.44 -1.89 -0.76
CA ARG A 70 -9.04 -1.74 0.56
C ARG A 70 -8.32 -2.62 1.57
N LEU A 71 -8.07 -2.09 2.76
CA LEU A 71 -7.57 -2.86 3.89
C LEU A 71 -8.49 -4.05 4.17
N LEU A 72 -7.90 -5.22 4.40
CA LEU A 72 -8.65 -6.45 4.65
C LEU A 72 -9.40 -6.37 5.99
N PRO A 73 -10.57 -7.03 6.11
CA PRO A 73 -11.27 -7.13 7.38
C PRO A 73 -10.36 -7.66 8.49
N GLY A 74 -10.21 -6.90 9.57
CA GLY A 74 -9.31 -7.21 10.68
C GLY A 74 -7.94 -6.51 10.60
N VAL A 75 -7.60 -5.88 9.49
CA VAL A 75 -6.46 -4.96 9.40
C VAL A 75 -6.96 -3.56 9.72
N GLU A 76 -6.45 -2.99 10.80
CA GLU A 76 -6.59 -1.56 11.09
C GLU A 76 -5.41 -0.81 10.48
N GLY A 77 -5.67 0.35 9.89
CA GLY A 77 -4.64 1.23 9.34
C GLY A 77 -4.77 2.64 9.89
N ARG A 78 -3.68 3.36 9.94
CA ARG A 78 -3.65 4.82 10.13
C ARG A 78 -2.49 5.41 9.37
N LEU A 79 -2.59 6.68 9.05
CA LEU A 79 -1.51 7.44 8.43
C LEU A 79 -0.94 8.41 9.46
N LEU A 80 0.38 8.46 9.57
CA LEU A 80 1.07 9.46 10.39
C LEU A 80 1.77 10.47 9.50
N GLY A 81 1.50 11.73 9.74
CA GLY A 81 2.19 12.85 9.13
C GLY A 81 3.61 13.06 9.69
N PRO A 82 4.30 14.13 9.24
CA PRO A 82 5.70 14.38 9.60
C PRO A 82 5.94 14.56 11.12
N ASP A 83 4.95 15.02 11.86
CA ASP A 83 5.04 15.28 13.32
C ASP A 83 4.32 14.18 14.13
N ASP A 84 4.20 12.97 13.55
CA ASP A 84 3.50 11.81 14.12
C ASP A 84 1.99 12.06 14.42
N GLU A 85 1.38 13.10 13.83
CA GLU A 85 -0.05 13.33 13.91
C GLU A 85 -0.85 12.42 12.97
N VAL A 86 -1.99 11.92 13.45
CA VAL A 86 -2.87 11.05 12.64
C VAL A 86 -3.56 11.85 11.54
N GLN A 87 -3.36 11.43 10.30
CA GLN A 87 -3.98 12.05 9.14
C GLN A 87 -5.39 11.50 8.88
N PRO A 88 -6.31 12.32 8.32
CA PRO A 88 -7.64 11.86 7.96
C PRO A 88 -7.62 10.93 6.74
N TRP A 89 -8.68 10.13 6.61
CA TRP A 89 -8.93 9.27 5.44
C TRP A 89 -9.74 10.05 4.39
N ASP A 90 -9.14 11.06 3.78
CA ASP A 90 -9.77 11.95 2.79
C ASP A 90 -9.28 11.69 1.35
N GLY A 91 -8.29 10.81 1.19
CA GLY A 91 -7.67 10.50 -0.10
C GLY A 91 -6.64 11.52 -0.56
N GLU A 92 -6.36 12.56 0.24
CA GLU A 92 -5.45 13.67 -0.08
C GLU A 92 -4.34 13.80 0.96
N SER A 93 -4.65 13.64 2.23
CA SER A 93 -3.68 13.74 3.34
C SER A 93 -2.70 12.60 3.30
N VAL A 94 -1.42 12.93 3.10
CA VAL A 94 -0.32 11.97 2.96
C VAL A 94 0.29 11.66 4.32
N GLY A 95 0.63 10.38 4.56
CA GLY A 95 1.32 9.95 5.78
C GLY A 95 2.01 8.60 5.63
N GLU A 96 2.89 8.26 6.58
CA GLU A 96 3.41 6.91 6.72
C GLU A 96 2.31 5.98 7.21
N LEU A 97 2.11 4.87 6.52
CA LEU A 97 1.11 3.88 6.90
C LEU A 97 1.60 3.05 8.08
N GLU A 98 0.80 3.06 9.13
CA GLU A 98 0.91 2.13 10.25
C GLU A 98 -0.29 1.17 10.26
N VAL A 99 -0.02 -0.08 10.60
CA VAL A 99 -1.04 -1.14 10.61
C VAL A 99 -0.99 -1.96 11.89
N ARG A 100 -2.14 -2.52 12.27
CA ARG A 100 -2.23 -3.56 13.28
C ARG A 100 -3.37 -4.54 12.96
N GLY A 101 -3.30 -5.74 13.53
CA GLY A 101 -4.35 -6.74 13.31
C GLY A 101 -3.94 -8.12 13.82
N PRO A 102 -4.87 -9.08 13.86
CA PRO A 102 -4.66 -10.38 14.49
C PRO A 102 -3.58 -11.26 13.82
N TRP A 103 -3.22 -10.99 12.57
CA TRP A 103 -2.16 -11.70 11.84
C TRP A 103 -0.95 -10.81 11.48
N ILE A 104 -0.91 -9.59 12.03
CA ILE A 104 0.23 -8.69 11.88
C ILE A 104 1.18 -8.94 13.05
N THR A 105 2.49 -9.07 12.76
CA THR A 105 3.47 -9.29 13.81
C THR A 105 3.49 -8.15 14.82
N ALA A 106 3.63 -8.49 16.08
CA ALA A 106 3.74 -7.50 17.17
C ALA A 106 5.20 -7.19 17.54
N SER A 107 6.15 -8.00 17.06
CA SER A 107 7.59 -7.80 17.27
C SER A 107 8.40 -8.66 16.32
N TYR A 108 9.67 -8.30 16.13
CA TYR A 108 10.63 -9.20 15.50
C TYR A 108 11.20 -10.19 16.51
N TYR A 109 11.65 -11.34 16.01
CA TYR A 109 12.34 -12.32 16.83
C TYR A 109 13.74 -11.79 17.16
N ALA A 110 14.08 -11.80 18.44
CA ALA A 110 15.40 -11.50 18.96
C ALA A 110 15.98 -12.74 19.64
N ASN A 111 17.21 -13.14 19.28
CA ASN A 111 17.87 -14.30 19.85
C ASN A 111 18.84 -13.92 21.02
N GLY A 112 18.95 -12.62 21.31
CA GLY A 112 19.78 -12.08 22.39
C GLY A 112 21.25 -11.85 21.98
N THR A 113 21.57 -11.92 20.68
CA THR A 113 22.90 -11.63 20.15
C THR A 113 22.96 -10.31 19.39
N GLU A 114 21.80 -9.62 19.27
CA GLU A 114 21.67 -8.35 18.58
C GLU A 114 22.48 -7.25 19.28
N SER A 115 23.12 -6.42 18.50
CA SER A 115 23.71 -5.18 19.00
C SER A 115 22.62 -4.21 19.48
N ALA A 116 22.98 -3.26 20.32
CA ALA A 116 22.05 -2.22 20.78
C ALA A 116 21.44 -1.41 19.63
N ALA A 117 22.17 -1.22 18.53
CA ALA A 117 21.67 -0.53 17.34
C ALA A 117 20.62 -1.35 16.57
N GLU A 118 20.85 -2.65 16.42
CA GLU A 118 19.88 -3.57 15.78
C GLU A 118 18.61 -3.68 16.62
N GLN A 119 18.73 -3.77 17.95
CA GLN A 119 17.59 -3.80 18.85
C GLN A 119 16.78 -2.51 18.77
N ALA A 120 17.44 -1.36 18.77
CA ALA A 120 16.77 -0.06 18.62
C ALA A 120 16.07 0.08 17.25
N ASP A 121 16.68 -0.41 16.16
CA ASP A 121 16.02 -0.42 14.84
C ASP A 121 14.77 -1.30 14.86
N MET A 122 14.85 -2.53 15.40
CA MET A 122 13.70 -3.43 15.52
C MET A 122 12.56 -2.81 16.33
N GLU A 123 12.88 -2.19 17.47
CA GLU A 123 11.89 -1.51 18.33
C GLU A 123 11.27 -0.29 17.64
N SER A 124 12.03 0.44 16.83
CA SER A 124 11.55 1.61 16.09
C SER A 124 10.47 1.31 15.05
N LYS A 125 10.35 0.03 14.64
CA LYS A 125 9.30 -0.42 13.70
C LYS A 125 7.93 -0.55 14.37
N PHE A 126 7.86 -0.41 15.68
CA PHE A 126 6.60 -0.54 16.42
C PHE A 126 6.35 0.74 17.24
N HIS A 127 5.13 1.26 17.13
CA HIS A 127 4.70 2.47 17.81
C HIS A 127 3.32 2.24 18.41
N ASP A 128 3.22 2.20 19.73
CA ASP A 128 1.97 2.01 20.48
C ASP A 128 1.12 0.80 19.99
N GLY A 129 1.79 -0.33 19.67
CA GLY A 129 1.12 -1.52 19.17
C GLY A 129 0.78 -1.48 17.67
N TRP A 130 1.30 -0.50 16.94
CA TRP A 130 1.20 -0.41 15.49
C TRP A 130 2.55 -0.77 14.85
N LEU A 131 2.50 -1.50 13.74
CA LEU A 131 3.65 -1.75 12.87
C LEU A 131 3.80 -0.60 11.89
N ARG A 132 4.95 0.07 11.89
CA ARG A 132 5.38 1.02 10.85
C ARG A 132 5.75 0.25 9.60
N THR A 133 5.05 0.48 8.50
CA THR A 133 5.28 -0.26 7.27
C THR A 133 6.43 0.29 6.43
N GLY A 134 6.78 1.56 6.67
CA GLY A 134 7.69 2.31 5.82
C GLY A 134 7.12 2.68 4.46
N ASP A 135 5.83 2.45 4.23
CA ASP A 135 5.12 2.88 3.03
C ASP A 135 4.38 4.20 3.30
N VAL A 136 4.42 5.10 2.33
CA VAL A 136 3.80 6.43 2.40
C VAL A 136 2.70 6.51 1.36
N GLY A 137 1.56 7.10 1.74
CA GLY A 137 0.43 7.23 0.84
C GLY A 137 -0.76 7.91 1.48
N THR A 138 -1.92 7.70 0.88
CA THR A 138 -3.22 8.22 1.32
C THR A 138 -4.20 7.09 1.57
N LEU A 139 -5.22 7.34 2.40
CA LEU A 139 -6.37 6.47 2.59
C LEU A 139 -7.64 7.24 2.20
N THR A 140 -8.44 6.65 1.33
CA THR A 140 -9.75 7.23 0.99
C THR A 140 -10.78 6.96 2.09
N ALA A 141 -11.85 7.75 2.12
CA ALA A 141 -12.93 7.61 3.11
C ALA A 141 -13.60 6.22 3.12
N ASP A 142 -13.52 5.48 2.02
CA ASP A 142 -14.00 4.11 1.89
C ASP A 142 -12.89 3.04 2.11
N GLY A 143 -11.73 3.48 2.62
CA GLY A 143 -10.65 2.61 3.10
C GLY A 143 -9.73 2.05 2.01
N PHE A 144 -9.65 2.68 0.83
CA PHE A 144 -8.67 2.30 -0.19
C PHE A 144 -7.34 3.00 0.06
N LEU A 145 -6.30 2.19 0.06
CA LEU A 145 -4.91 2.61 0.16
C LEU A 145 -4.37 2.97 -1.23
N VAL A 146 -3.77 4.14 -1.33
CA VAL A 146 -3.01 4.60 -2.50
C VAL A 146 -1.61 4.94 -2.04
N LEU A 147 -0.65 4.08 -2.35
CA LEU A 147 0.76 4.31 -2.01
C LEU A 147 1.42 5.19 -3.05
N THR A 148 2.26 6.10 -2.58
CA THR A 148 3.01 7.03 -3.41
C THR A 148 4.50 6.75 -3.37
N ASP A 149 5.05 6.33 -2.21
CA ASP A 149 6.50 6.12 -2.07
C ASP A 149 6.83 5.29 -0.82
N ARG A 150 8.13 5.06 -0.60
CA ARG A 150 8.69 4.58 0.67
C ARG A 150 9.12 5.76 1.54
N ALA A 151 8.93 5.67 2.85
CA ALA A 151 9.30 6.73 3.81
C ALA A 151 10.77 7.15 3.75
N LYS A 152 11.66 6.23 3.31
CA LYS A 152 13.09 6.48 3.11
C LYS A 152 13.41 7.20 1.78
N ASP A 153 12.53 7.09 0.78
CA ASP A 153 12.74 7.58 -0.58
C ASP A 153 11.95 8.89 -0.83
N VAL A 154 10.89 9.14 -0.04
CA VAL A 154 10.10 10.36 -0.12
C VAL A 154 10.94 11.60 0.22
N ILE A 155 10.79 12.65 -0.58
CA ILE A 155 11.48 13.92 -0.36
C ILE A 155 10.65 14.76 0.63
N LYS A 156 11.26 15.08 1.79
CA LYS A 156 10.63 15.94 2.80
C LYS A 156 11.11 17.37 2.60
N SER A 157 10.19 18.28 2.26
CA SER A 157 10.52 19.71 2.04
C SER A 157 9.41 20.60 2.58
N GLY A 158 9.77 21.53 3.49
CA GLY A 158 8.83 22.53 4.02
C GLY A 158 7.64 21.95 4.82
N GLY A 159 7.77 20.74 5.36
CA GLY A 159 6.67 20.04 6.04
C GLY A 159 5.77 19.23 5.11
N GLU A 160 6.07 19.20 3.82
CA GLU A 160 5.35 18.41 2.81
C GLU A 160 6.15 17.17 2.40
N TRP A 161 5.42 16.14 1.99
CA TRP A 161 5.97 14.90 1.46
C TRP A 161 5.82 14.89 -0.06
N ILE A 162 6.93 14.88 -0.78
CA ILE A 162 6.95 14.91 -2.24
C ILE A 162 7.36 13.52 -2.73
N SER A 163 6.52 12.91 -3.56
CA SER A 163 6.77 11.60 -4.16
C SER A 163 7.97 11.67 -5.11
N SER A 164 8.98 10.83 -4.90
CA SER A 164 10.10 10.67 -5.81
C SER A 164 9.64 10.07 -7.14
N VAL A 165 8.69 9.14 -7.10
CA VAL A 165 8.11 8.48 -8.28
C VAL A 165 7.34 9.48 -9.15
N ASP A 166 6.57 10.39 -8.55
CA ASP A 166 5.84 11.41 -9.31
C ASP A 166 6.79 12.40 -10.00
N LEU A 167 7.90 12.77 -9.33
CA LEU A 167 8.94 13.60 -9.92
C LEU A 167 9.64 12.88 -11.09
N GLU A 168 9.99 11.61 -10.93
CA GLU A 168 10.58 10.80 -11.99
C GLU A 168 9.62 10.68 -13.19
N ASN A 169 8.35 10.41 -12.96
CA ASN A 169 7.34 10.35 -14.00
C ASN A 169 7.17 11.69 -14.74
N ALA A 170 7.18 12.81 -14.00
CA ALA A 170 7.09 14.14 -14.58
C ALA A 170 8.32 14.52 -15.43
N LEU A 171 9.49 13.96 -15.11
CA LEU A 171 10.73 14.18 -15.87
C LEU A 171 10.84 13.28 -17.11
N MET A 172 10.20 12.12 -17.10
CA MET A 172 10.24 11.16 -18.21
C MET A 172 9.11 11.34 -19.23
N GLY A 173 8.06 12.08 -18.90
CA GLY A 173 6.87 12.29 -19.71
C GLY A 173 6.91 13.40 -20.66
#